data_00a7ef845c3c862c54017975852103e9
#
_entry.id   00a7ef845c3c862c54017975852103e9
#
_cell.length_a   1.000
_cell.length_b   1.000
_cell.length_c   1.000
_cell.angle_alpha   90.00
_cell.angle_beta   90.00
_cell.angle_gamma   90.00
#
_symmetry.space_group_name_H-M   'P 1'
#
loop_
_entity.id
_entity.type
_entity.pdbx_description
1 polymer ?
#
loop_
_entity_poly.entity_id
_entity_poly.type
_entity_poly.pdbx_seq_one_letter_code
_entity_poly.pdbx_strand_id
1 'polypeptide(L)'
;MAGIETLLRGCVIVFCCGFANLALAGNEPTEAEPPALRLLTETWPPMSYERHGRVDGYAVALVRALHHQVAASDKEPVIEVLPWARAMNIANQEPNVLLFATSINEQRRQEFDFVGPIAETRIQLYARMDDDFTPADLSQAVAAGNIALYRNSPAQILLKSVPDEQLLISGFPQYSARQLLHKRVRYWCQADIAVQGVLRQLGQTPAAVRPVLELAHLRLYLAFSGGTAPERVEAWHKALLALQKTGEFDALYQKWFGAEPSLRQAEVLWRVQ
;
A
#
# COMPACT_ATOMS: atom_id res chain seq x y z
N MET A 1 -63.48 54.93 -75.81
CA MET A 1 -62.25 55.70 -75.64
C MET A 1 -61.34 54.82 -74.80
N ALA A 2 -60.19 54.57 -75.36
CA ALA A 2 -58.96 54.09 -74.74
C ALA A 2 -59.07 52.94 -73.69
N GLY A 3 -58.61 51.76 -73.91
CA GLY A 3 -57.41 51.22 -74.52
C GLY A 3 -56.40 50.94 -73.38
N ILE A 4 -55.98 49.78 -73.26
CA ILE A 4 -54.54 49.44 -72.91
C ILE A 4 -54.47 47.94 -72.58
N GLU A 5 -53.74 47.27 -73.40
CA GLU A 5 -53.31 45.89 -73.21
C GLU A 5 -52.26 45.77 -72.10
N THR A 6 -52.32 44.69 -71.40
CA THR A 6 -51.31 44.41 -70.41
C THR A 6 -50.61 43.09 -70.69
N LEU A 7 -49.34 43.18 -71.05
CA LEU A 7 -48.43 42.04 -71.25
C LEU A 7 -48.13 41.28 -69.94
N LEU A 8 -48.41 39.99 -69.92
CA LEU A 8 -47.89 39.08 -68.91
C LEU A 8 -46.41 38.77 -69.17
N ARG A 9 -45.54 39.04 -68.17
CA ARG A 9 -44.22 38.47 -68.11
C ARG A 9 -44.13 37.59 -66.84
N GLY A 10 -44.01 36.27 -67.12
CA GLY A 10 -43.86 35.27 -66.10
C GLY A 10 -42.47 35.36 -65.43
N CYS A 11 -42.46 35.38 -64.11
CA CYS A 11 -41.27 35.25 -63.31
C CYS A 11 -41.21 33.82 -62.82
N VAL A 12 -40.27 33.03 -63.34
CA VAL A 12 -39.94 31.69 -62.86
C VAL A 12 -39.07 31.86 -61.64
N ILE A 13 -39.59 31.58 -60.42
CA ILE A 13 -38.83 31.50 -59.20
C ILE A 13 -38.24 30.09 -59.06
N VAL A 14 -36.94 29.95 -59.28
CA VAL A 14 -36.20 28.72 -59.00
C VAL A 14 -35.99 28.64 -57.51
N PHE A 15 -36.67 27.71 -56.85
CA PHE A 15 -36.53 27.40 -55.46
C PHE A 15 -35.30 26.48 -55.28
N CYS A 16 -34.12 27.02 -54.98
CA CYS A 16 -32.95 26.25 -54.60
C CYS A 16 -33.15 25.74 -53.15
N CYS A 17 -33.59 24.48 -53.01
CA CYS A 17 -33.54 23.75 -51.75
C CYS A 17 -32.09 23.46 -51.41
N GLY A 18 -31.49 24.35 -50.61
CA GLY A 18 -30.21 24.07 -49.93
C GLY A 18 -30.44 23.01 -48.86
N PHE A 19 -30.01 21.78 -49.13
CA PHE A 19 -29.85 20.78 -48.04
C PHE A 19 -28.71 21.21 -47.13
N ALA A 20 -29.05 21.82 -46.00
CA ALA A 20 -28.12 21.98 -44.88
C ALA A 20 -27.87 20.61 -44.27
N ASN A 21 -26.71 19.99 -44.57
CA ASN A 21 -26.21 18.86 -43.82
C ASN A 21 -25.88 19.38 -42.40
N LEU A 22 -26.81 19.21 -41.45
CA LEU A 22 -26.47 19.22 -40.05
C LEU A 22 -25.56 17.98 -39.80
N ALA A 23 -24.25 18.19 -39.77
CA ALA A 23 -23.33 17.25 -39.20
C ALA A 23 -23.68 17.17 -37.69
N LEU A 24 -24.38 16.11 -37.29
CA LEU A 24 -24.44 15.66 -35.91
C LEU A 24 -22.99 15.29 -35.53
N ALA A 25 -22.27 16.24 -34.91
CA ALA A 25 -21.09 15.92 -34.18
C ALA A 25 -21.53 14.93 -33.09
N GLY A 26 -21.34 13.64 -33.35
CA GLY A 26 -21.47 12.61 -32.34
C GLY A 26 -20.49 12.95 -31.22
N ASN A 27 -21.03 13.34 -30.07
CA ASN A 27 -20.29 13.26 -28.83
C ASN A 27 -19.98 11.76 -28.65
N GLU A 28 -18.78 11.34 -29.07
CA GLU A 28 -18.26 10.09 -28.55
C GLU A 28 -18.29 10.20 -27.05
N PRO A 29 -18.82 9.20 -26.31
CA PRO A 29 -18.76 9.22 -24.87
C PRO A 29 -17.27 9.30 -24.50
N THR A 30 -16.86 10.43 -23.95
CA THR A 30 -15.56 10.55 -23.31
C THR A 30 -15.52 9.41 -22.29
N GLU A 31 -14.71 8.37 -22.52
CA GLU A 31 -14.49 7.32 -21.53
C GLU A 31 -14.14 8.04 -20.22
N ALA A 32 -14.99 7.88 -19.23
CA ALA A 32 -14.78 8.49 -17.93
C ALA A 32 -13.39 8.01 -17.44
N GLU A 33 -12.51 8.97 -17.16
CA GLU A 33 -11.18 8.67 -16.64
C GLU A 33 -11.34 7.72 -15.45
N PRO A 34 -10.66 6.56 -15.44
CA PRO A 34 -10.87 5.59 -14.39
C PRO A 34 -10.56 6.23 -13.03
N PRO A 35 -11.39 6.01 -12.00
CA PRO A 35 -11.24 6.68 -10.70
C PRO A 35 -9.82 6.56 -10.18
N ALA A 36 -9.30 7.64 -9.61
CA ALA A 36 -7.94 7.71 -9.10
C ALA A 36 -7.66 6.57 -8.11
N LEU A 37 -6.44 6.03 -8.15
CA LEU A 37 -6.00 5.02 -7.20
C LEU A 37 -5.81 5.67 -5.81
N ARG A 38 -6.50 5.15 -4.80
CA ARG A 38 -6.38 5.58 -3.42
C ARG A 38 -5.19 4.89 -2.76
N LEU A 39 -4.26 5.66 -2.19
CA LEU A 39 -3.00 5.12 -1.65
C LEU A 39 -3.06 5.09 -0.12
N LEU A 40 -3.03 3.90 0.46
CA LEU A 40 -3.16 3.67 1.89
C LEU A 40 -1.93 3.00 2.48
N THR A 41 -1.59 3.38 3.71
CA THR A 41 -0.57 2.72 4.52
C THR A 41 -0.86 2.94 6.01
N GLU A 42 -0.02 2.34 6.88
CA GLU A 42 -0.06 2.57 8.33
C GLU A 42 1.16 3.37 8.82
N THR A 43 1.13 3.78 10.08
CA THR A 43 2.34 4.29 10.75
C THR A 43 3.24 3.12 11.14
N TRP A 44 4.28 2.87 10.33
CA TRP A 44 5.21 1.77 10.50
C TRP A 44 6.65 2.17 10.13
N PRO A 45 7.35 3.01 10.96
CA PRO A 45 8.72 3.43 10.65
C PRO A 45 9.68 2.24 10.57
N PRO A 46 10.62 2.22 9.62
CA PRO A 46 10.94 3.27 8.65
C PRO A 46 10.16 3.17 7.33
N MET A 47 9.18 2.24 7.20
CA MET A 47 8.42 2.02 5.97
C MET A 47 7.54 3.22 5.63
N SER A 48 6.73 3.67 6.60
CA SER A 48 5.79 4.78 6.47
C SER A 48 5.52 5.42 7.82
N TYR A 49 5.52 6.74 7.89
CA TYR A 49 5.22 7.51 9.09
C TYR A 49 4.88 8.95 8.73
N GLU A 50 4.24 9.63 9.66
CA GLU A 50 3.99 11.07 9.54
C GLU A 50 4.98 11.84 10.42
N ARG A 51 5.59 12.88 9.85
CA ARG A 51 6.51 13.79 10.55
C ARG A 51 6.24 15.22 10.12
N HIS A 52 5.91 16.08 11.08
CA HIS A 52 5.61 17.51 10.84
C HIS A 52 4.55 17.73 9.74
N GLY A 53 3.46 16.93 9.75
CA GLY A 53 2.39 17.02 8.77
C GLY A 53 2.75 16.50 7.37
N ARG A 54 3.89 15.82 7.22
CA ARG A 54 4.31 15.19 5.96
C ARG A 54 4.47 13.69 6.15
N VAL A 55 3.92 12.94 5.21
CA VAL A 55 4.08 11.49 5.15
C VAL A 55 5.45 11.19 4.54
N ASP A 56 6.23 10.33 5.18
CA ASP A 56 7.59 9.96 4.77
C ASP A 56 7.86 8.48 5.09
N GLY A 57 8.97 7.94 4.59
CA GLY A 57 9.39 6.57 4.81
C GLY A 57 9.81 5.89 3.50
N TYR A 58 10.44 4.71 3.63
CA TYR A 58 10.92 3.95 2.47
C TYR A 58 9.80 3.64 1.47
N ALA A 59 8.71 3.01 1.95
CA ALA A 59 7.61 2.61 1.07
C ALA A 59 6.86 3.83 0.49
N VAL A 60 6.80 4.93 1.25
CA VAL A 60 6.26 6.22 0.77
C VAL A 60 7.10 6.77 -0.37
N ALA A 61 8.43 6.80 -0.21
CA ALA A 61 9.35 7.28 -1.24
C ALA A 61 9.27 6.42 -2.50
N LEU A 62 9.21 5.09 -2.34
CA LEU A 62 9.03 4.17 -3.45
C LEU A 62 7.70 4.38 -4.19
N VAL A 63 6.58 4.45 -3.44
CA VAL A 63 5.25 4.68 -4.03
C VAL A 63 5.17 6.01 -4.77
N ARG A 64 5.80 7.08 -4.27
CA ARG A 64 5.92 8.35 -4.99
C ARG A 64 6.69 8.21 -6.31
N ALA A 65 7.86 7.57 -6.29
CA ALA A 65 8.65 7.34 -7.49
C ALA A 65 7.87 6.52 -8.54
N LEU A 66 7.17 5.47 -8.11
CA LEU A 66 6.31 4.67 -8.98
C LEU A 66 5.14 5.49 -9.54
N HIS A 67 4.47 6.28 -8.69
CA HIS A 67 3.35 7.13 -9.11
C HIS A 67 3.77 8.14 -10.17
N HIS A 68 4.90 8.81 -10.01
CA HIS A 68 5.43 9.75 -11.02
C HIS A 68 5.65 9.08 -12.38
N GLN A 69 6.14 7.86 -12.40
CA GLN A 69 6.31 7.10 -13.66
C GLN A 69 4.97 6.68 -14.28
N VAL A 70 4.03 6.19 -13.45
CA VAL A 70 2.72 5.70 -13.92
C VAL A 70 1.82 6.84 -14.39
N ALA A 71 1.78 7.94 -13.64
CA ALA A 71 0.94 9.10 -13.97
C ALA A 71 1.57 10.03 -15.01
N ALA A 72 2.85 9.84 -15.36
CA ALA A 72 3.64 10.77 -16.18
C ALA A 72 3.46 12.24 -15.74
N SER A 73 3.42 12.46 -14.42
CA SER A 73 3.08 13.75 -13.80
C SER A 73 3.94 13.99 -12.57
N ASP A 74 4.39 15.21 -12.39
CA ASP A 74 5.14 15.65 -11.21
C ASP A 74 4.24 15.95 -10.00
N LYS A 75 2.91 15.76 -10.12
CA LYS A 75 1.98 15.97 -9.01
C LYS A 75 2.18 14.91 -7.95
N GLU A 76 2.45 15.37 -6.73
CA GLU A 76 2.58 14.47 -5.56
C GLU A 76 1.26 13.74 -5.29
N PRO A 77 1.32 12.41 -5.11
CA PRO A 77 0.13 11.64 -4.74
C PRO A 77 -0.28 11.91 -3.30
N VAL A 78 -1.59 11.88 -3.05
CA VAL A 78 -2.12 11.90 -1.69
C VAL A 78 -2.00 10.50 -1.10
N ILE A 79 -1.26 10.36 -0.01
CA ILE A 79 -1.07 9.12 0.73
C ILE A 79 -1.75 9.27 2.09
N GLU A 80 -2.69 8.36 2.39
CA GLU A 80 -3.39 8.31 3.67
C GLU A 80 -2.69 7.35 4.63
N VAL A 81 -2.36 7.85 5.82
CA VAL A 81 -1.79 7.03 6.89
C VAL A 81 -2.89 6.72 7.90
N LEU A 82 -3.29 5.48 8.01
CA LEU A 82 -4.41 5.01 8.82
C LEU A 82 -3.96 3.90 9.78
N PRO A 83 -4.71 3.63 10.86
CA PRO A 83 -4.53 2.39 11.61
C PRO A 83 -4.66 1.18 10.67
N TRP A 84 -3.72 0.22 10.77
CA TRP A 84 -3.66 -0.92 9.85
C TRP A 84 -5.00 -1.63 9.64
N ALA A 85 -5.72 -1.92 10.73
CA ALA A 85 -7.03 -2.57 10.64
C ALA A 85 -8.04 -1.78 9.80
N ARG A 86 -7.99 -0.43 9.86
CA ARG A 86 -8.86 0.45 9.07
C ARG A 86 -8.44 0.47 7.61
N ALA A 87 -7.13 0.61 7.34
CA ALA A 87 -6.61 0.60 5.97
C ALA A 87 -6.92 -0.73 5.27
N MET A 88 -6.73 -1.85 5.95
CA MET A 88 -7.04 -3.20 5.46
C MET A 88 -8.54 -3.36 5.17
N ASN A 89 -9.42 -2.89 6.09
CA ASN A 89 -10.86 -2.97 5.87
C ASN A 89 -11.32 -2.17 4.65
N ILE A 90 -10.78 -0.96 4.46
CA ILE A 90 -11.06 -0.13 3.28
C ILE A 90 -10.59 -0.86 2.02
N ALA A 91 -9.36 -1.39 2.00
CA ALA A 91 -8.81 -2.08 0.85
C ALA A 91 -9.57 -3.37 0.49
N ASN A 92 -10.20 -4.03 1.47
CA ASN A 92 -11.04 -5.20 1.22
C ASN A 92 -12.43 -4.84 0.64
N GLN A 93 -12.93 -3.63 0.90
CA GLN A 93 -14.29 -3.23 0.55
C GLN A 93 -14.37 -2.30 -0.65
N GLU A 94 -13.34 -1.50 -0.89
CA GLU A 94 -13.34 -0.48 -1.94
C GLU A 94 -12.46 -0.91 -3.13
N PRO A 95 -12.91 -0.73 -4.38
CA PRO A 95 -12.06 -0.90 -5.54
C PRO A 95 -11.07 0.26 -5.68
N ASN A 96 -10.03 0.07 -6.51
CA ASN A 96 -9.02 1.08 -6.79
C ASN A 96 -8.29 1.59 -5.53
N VAL A 97 -7.94 0.68 -4.62
CA VAL A 97 -7.10 0.97 -3.45
C VAL A 97 -5.76 0.25 -3.60
N LEU A 98 -4.69 0.96 -3.36
CA LEU A 98 -3.35 0.42 -3.16
C LEU A 98 -2.99 0.50 -1.68
N LEU A 99 -2.95 -0.65 -1.00
CA LEU A 99 -2.42 -0.81 0.34
C LEU A 99 -0.97 -1.31 0.25
N PHE A 100 -0.01 -0.49 0.64
CA PHE A 100 1.39 -0.84 0.46
C PHE A 100 2.11 -1.23 1.75
N ALA A 101 3.27 -1.89 1.60
CA ALA A 101 4.02 -2.58 2.64
C ALA A 101 3.23 -3.76 3.27
N THR A 102 2.52 -4.52 2.43
CA THR A 102 1.63 -5.61 2.83
C THR A 102 2.32 -6.96 2.63
N SER A 103 2.32 -7.80 3.66
CA SER A 103 2.74 -9.20 3.53
C SER A 103 1.61 -10.08 2.97
N ILE A 104 2.00 -11.13 2.26
CA ILE A 104 1.06 -12.12 1.71
C ILE A 104 0.77 -13.19 2.76
N ASN A 105 -0.51 -13.59 2.87
CA ASN A 105 -0.98 -14.79 3.53
C ASN A 105 -2.11 -15.41 2.68
N GLU A 106 -2.61 -16.56 3.07
CA GLU A 106 -3.62 -17.31 2.32
C GLU A 106 -4.90 -16.48 2.08
N GLN A 107 -5.42 -15.79 3.10
CA GLN A 107 -6.60 -14.93 2.97
C GLN A 107 -6.34 -13.77 2.02
N ARG A 108 -5.27 -13.00 2.22
CA ARG A 108 -4.93 -11.85 1.39
C ARG A 108 -4.66 -12.23 -0.06
N ARG A 109 -4.16 -13.47 -0.28
CA ARG A 109 -3.93 -14.01 -1.62
C ARG A 109 -5.20 -14.17 -2.45
N GLN A 110 -6.35 -14.25 -1.80
CA GLN A 110 -7.68 -14.30 -2.43
C GLN A 110 -8.29 -12.90 -2.61
N GLU A 111 -7.86 -11.92 -1.82
CA GLU A 111 -8.46 -10.58 -1.76
C GLU A 111 -7.74 -9.56 -2.66
N PHE A 112 -6.40 -9.69 -2.84
CA PHE A 112 -5.55 -8.69 -3.49
C PHE A 112 -4.74 -9.25 -4.64
N ASP A 113 -4.45 -8.37 -5.61
CA ASP A 113 -3.38 -8.55 -6.58
C ASP A 113 -2.11 -7.89 -6.00
N PHE A 114 -0.97 -8.56 -6.08
CA PHE A 114 0.28 -8.07 -5.47
C PHE A 114 1.33 -7.75 -6.52
N VAL A 115 2.03 -6.64 -6.31
CA VAL A 115 3.22 -6.26 -7.10
C VAL A 115 4.41 -6.14 -6.15
N GLY A 116 5.51 -6.79 -6.46
CA GLY A 116 6.72 -6.77 -5.64
C GLY A 116 7.53 -8.06 -5.76
N PRO A 117 8.39 -8.38 -4.79
CA PRO A 117 8.51 -7.76 -3.45
C PRO A 117 9.16 -6.37 -3.47
N ILE A 118 8.83 -5.56 -2.45
CA ILE A 118 9.40 -4.22 -2.26
C ILE A 118 10.34 -4.13 -1.05
N ALA A 119 10.21 -5.04 -0.08
CA ALA A 119 11.09 -5.17 1.09
C ALA A 119 10.98 -6.57 1.68
N GLU A 120 11.93 -6.92 2.55
CA GLU A 120 11.90 -8.11 3.40
C GLU A 120 11.94 -7.72 4.87
N THR A 121 11.36 -8.56 5.73
CA THR A 121 11.36 -8.37 7.18
C THR A 121 11.25 -9.70 7.91
N ARG A 122 11.83 -9.77 9.12
CA ARG A 122 11.67 -10.91 10.03
C ARG A 122 10.70 -10.55 11.13
N ILE A 123 9.73 -11.39 11.36
CA ILE A 123 8.83 -11.27 12.52
C ILE A 123 9.49 -12.05 13.66
N GLN A 124 9.81 -11.32 14.73
CA GLN A 124 10.57 -11.87 15.85
C GLN A 124 9.90 -11.56 17.19
N LEU A 125 10.15 -12.40 18.18
CA LEU A 125 9.93 -12.07 19.57
C LEU A 125 11.14 -11.30 20.08
N TYR A 126 10.86 -10.18 20.75
CA TYR A 126 11.84 -9.35 21.43
C TYR A 126 11.61 -9.45 22.94
N ALA A 127 12.67 -9.66 23.68
CA ALA A 127 12.70 -9.51 25.14
C ALA A 127 13.43 -8.22 25.52
N ARG A 128 13.28 -7.76 26.76
CA ARG A 128 14.12 -6.69 27.27
C ARG A 128 15.59 -7.14 27.34
N MET A 129 16.50 -6.20 27.24
CA MET A 129 17.93 -6.49 27.28
C MET A 129 18.36 -7.14 28.62
N ASP A 130 17.65 -6.86 29.73
CA ASP A 130 17.88 -7.43 31.06
C ASP A 130 17.24 -8.81 31.29
N ASP A 131 16.62 -9.42 30.28
CA ASP A 131 16.07 -10.78 30.33
C ASP A 131 16.98 -11.74 29.54
N ASP A 132 17.72 -12.59 30.27
CA ASP A 132 18.70 -13.51 29.69
C ASP A 132 18.08 -14.78 29.06
N PHE A 133 16.79 -15.03 29.29
CA PHE A 133 16.15 -16.23 28.78
C PHE A 133 15.93 -16.15 27.26
N THR A 134 16.36 -17.18 26.55
CA THR A 134 16.16 -17.35 25.11
C THR A 134 15.38 -18.63 24.87
N PRO A 135 14.11 -18.54 24.43
CA PRO A 135 13.30 -19.73 24.13
C PRO A 135 13.83 -20.43 22.88
N ALA A 136 13.80 -21.75 22.89
CA ALA A 136 14.18 -22.55 21.74
C ALA A 136 13.09 -22.56 20.65
N ASP A 137 11.83 -22.38 21.05
CA ASP A 137 10.65 -22.38 20.18
C ASP A 137 9.50 -21.55 20.77
N LEU A 138 8.40 -21.43 20.02
CA LEU A 138 7.22 -20.68 20.42
C LEU A 138 6.55 -21.27 21.67
N SER A 139 6.56 -22.59 21.84
CA SER A 139 5.95 -23.26 23.00
C SER A 139 6.68 -22.87 24.29
N GLN A 140 8.01 -22.88 24.27
CA GLN A 140 8.82 -22.41 25.41
C GLN A 140 8.63 -20.91 25.68
N ALA A 141 8.52 -20.08 24.62
CA ALA A 141 8.25 -18.66 24.79
C ALA A 141 6.92 -18.42 25.50
N VAL A 142 5.86 -19.09 25.05
CA VAL A 142 4.49 -19.01 25.61
C VAL A 142 4.46 -19.50 27.07
N ALA A 143 5.14 -20.61 27.37
CA ALA A 143 5.25 -21.10 28.75
C ALA A 143 6.01 -20.16 29.68
N ALA A 144 6.94 -19.36 29.13
CA ALA A 144 7.77 -18.43 29.90
C ALA A 144 7.11 -17.07 30.16
N GLY A 145 6.09 -16.65 29.37
CA GLY A 145 5.37 -15.40 29.62
C GLY A 145 4.57 -14.88 28.43
N ASN A 146 3.77 -13.86 28.72
CA ASN A 146 2.85 -13.26 27.78
C ASN A 146 3.59 -12.50 26.66
N ILE A 147 2.89 -12.38 25.50
CA ILE A 147 3.39 -11.73 24.29
C ILE A 147 2.52 -10.52 23.95
N ALA A 148 3.11 -9.36 23.77
CA ALA A 148 2.42 -8.18 23.21
C ALA A 148 2.57 -8.11 21.70
N LEU A 149 1.50 -7.74 21.01
CA LEU A 149 1.45 -7.54 19.56
C LEU A 149 0.37 -6.50 19.22
N TYR A 150 0.24 -6.13 17.94
CA TYR A 150 -0.84 -5.25 17.52
C TYR A 150 -1.79 -5.92 16.52
N ARG A 151 -3.02 -5.41 16.50
CA ARG A 151 -4.16 -6.00 15.79
C ARG A 151 -3.96 -6.07 14.28
N ASN A 152 -4.39 -7.19 13.68
CA ASN A 152 -4.32 -7.49 12.24
C ASN A 152 -2.89 -7.47 11.66
N SER A 153 -1.87 -7.45 12.52
CA SER A 153 -0.47 -7.54 12.09
C SER A 153 -0.11 -8.97 11.66
N PRO A 154 0.99 -9.16 10.92
CA PRO A 154 1.53 -10.49 10.66
C PRO A 154 1.80 -11.29 11.94
N ALA A 155 2.21 -10.62 13.03
CA ALA A 155 2.40 -11.24 14.33
C ALA A 155 1.12 -11.91 14.86
N GLN A 156 -0.05 -11.28 14.74
CA GLN A 156 -1.32 -11.86 15.17
C GLN A 156 -1.68 -13.11 14.38
N ILE A 157 -1.38 -13.13 13.08
CA ILE A 157 -1.64 -14.29 12.22
C ILE A 157 -0.73 -15.46 12.62
N LEU A 158 0.56 -15.19 12.86
CA LEU A 158 1.54 -16.19 13.26
C LEU A 158 1.26 -16.78 14.65
N LEU A 159 0.68 -15.99 15.53
CA LEU A 159 0.40 -16.38 16.93
C LEU A 159 -1.05 -16.84 17.14
N LYS A 160 -1.81 -17.13 16.08
CA LYS A 160 -3.23 -17.56 16.17
C LYS A 160 -3.48 -18.84 16.98
N SER A 161 -2.45 -19.66 17.18
CA SER A 161 -2.53 -20.88 17.99
C SER A 161 -2.18 -20.65 19.47
N VAL A 162 -1.72 -19.46 19.84
CA VAL A 162 -1.42 -19.09 21.22
C VAL A 162 -2.74 -18.70 21.91
N PRO A 163 -3.01 -19.18 23.14
CA PRO A 163 -4.19 -18.80 23.90
C PRO A 163 -4.33 -17.28 24.07
N ASP A 164 -5.56 -16.76 23.94
CA ASP A 164 -5.82 -15.31 23.98
C ASP A 164 -5.40 -14.68 25.32
N GLU A 165 -5.49 -15.39 26.43
CA GLU A 165 -5.04 -14.94 27.75
C GLU A 165 -3.53 -14.69 27.85
N GLN A 166 -2.76 -15.22 26.91
CA GLN A 166 -1.31 -15.02 26.83
C GLN A 166 -0.92 -13.94 25.83
N LEU A 167 -1.90 -13.34 25.15
CA LEU A 167 -1.68 -12.29 24.15
C LEU A 167 -2.20 -10.93 24.64
N LEU A 168 -1.36 -9.90 24.64
CA LEU A 168 -1.78 -8.52 24.82
C LEU A 168 -1.85 -7.82 23.48
N ILE A 169 -3.06 -7.76 22.89
CA ILE A 169 -3.29 -7.18 21.57
C ILE A 169 -3.63 -5.69 21.71
N SER A 170 -2.81 -4.83 21.11
CA SER A 170 -3.02 -3.38 21.09
C SER A 170 -3.44 -2.86 19.71
N GLY A 171 -3.85 -1.58 19.64
CA GLY A 171 -4.22 -0.94 18.36
C GLY A 171 -3.02 -0.49 17.54
N PHE A 172 -1.86 -0.30 18.18
CA PHE A 172 -0.66 0.24 17.54
C PHE A 172 0.61 -0.39 18.08
N PRO A 173 1.68 -0.50 17.26
CA PRO A 173 2.92 -1.17 17.65
C PRO A 173 3.63 -0.52 18.85
N GLN A 174 3.56 0.82 19.01
CA GLN A 174 4.17 1.50 20.16
C GLN A 174 3.51 1.15 21.49
N TYR A 175 2.23 0.80 21.52
CA TYR A 175 1.59 0.33 22.74
C TYR A 175 2.05 -1.07 23.12
N SER A 176 2.25 -1.95 22.14
CA SER A 176 2.84 -3.28 22.36
C SER A 176 4.26 -3.19 22.91
N ALA A 177 5.10 -2.32 22.34
CA ALA A 177 6.45 -2.08 22.85
C ALA A 177 6.44 -1.56 24.29
N ARG A 178 5.51 -0.64 24.64
CA ARG A 178 5.34 -0.15 26.02
C ARG A 178 5.01 -1.28 27.00
N GLN A 179 4.19 -2.27 26.62
CA GLN A 179 3.88 -3.41 27.48
C GLN A 179 5.14 -4.18 27.85
N LEU A 180 6.05 -4.41 26.91
CA LEU A 180 7.35 -5.02 27.16
C LEU A 180 8.22 -4.15 28.08
N LEU A 181 8.40 -2.87 27.74
CA LEU A 181 9.26 -1.94 28.49
C LEU A 181 8.80 -1.74 29.94
N HIS A 182 7.48 -1.76 30.20
CA HIS A 182 6.89 -1.68 31.54
C HIS A 182 6.73 -3.04 32.25
N LYS A 183 7.34 -4.11 31.74
CA LYS A 183 7.32 -5.47 32.33
C LYS A 183 5.92 -6.09 32.49
N ARG A 184 4.94 -5.65 31.66
CA ARG A 184 3.58 -6.20 31.66
C ARG A 184 3.47 -7.50 30.85
N VAL A 185 4.40 -7.67 29.90
CA VAL A 185 4.61 -8.90 29.12
C VAL A 185 6.10 -9.22 29.13
N ARG A 186 6.43 -10.46 28.84
CA ARG A 186 7.83 -10.89 28.69
C ARG A 186 8.35 -10.62 27.30
N TYR A 187 7.48 -10.75 26.28
CA TYR A 187 7.85 -10.62 24.88
C TYR A 187 7.02 -9.58 24.13
N TRP A 188 7.63 -8.99 23.13
CA TRP A 188 7.00 -8.15 22.12
C TRP A 188 7.24 -8.77 20.75
N CYS A 189 6.17 -9.12 20.02
CA CYS A 189 6.23 -9.64 18.67
C CYS A 189 6.19 -8.50 17.67
N GLN A 190 7.26 -8.34 16.86
CA GLN A 190 7.38 -7.25 15.91
C GLN A 190 8.29 -7.62 14.74
N ALA A 191 8.13 -6.89 13.62
CA ALA A 191 9.02 -6.89 12.48
C ALA A 191 10.34 -6.17 12.81
N ASP A 192 11.47 -6.77 12.49
CA ASP A 192 12.81 -6.26 12.79
C ASP A 192 13.05 -4.84 12.25
N ILE A 193 12.62 -4.56 11.02
CA ILE A 193 12.75 -3.24 10.39
C ILE A 193 12.02 -2.11 11.14
N ALA A 194 11.01 -2.44 11.96
CA ALA A 194 10.20 -1.46 12.67
C ALA A 194 10.70 -1.17 14.10
N VAL A 195 11.47 -2.08 14.69
CA VAL A 195 11.85 -2.03 16.12
C VAL A 195 12.54 -0.71 16.47
N GLN A 196 13.56 -0.31 15.70
CA GLN A 196 14.28 0.92 15.94
C GLN A 196 13.36 2.16 15.88
N GLY A 197 12.49 2.21 14.88
CA GLY A 197 11.56 3.33 14.70
C GLY A 197 10.55 3.44 15.83
N VAL A 198 9.98 2.32 16.25
CA VAL A 198 9.00 2.25 17.36
C VAL A 198 9.68 2.64 18.69
N LEU A 199 10.86 2.11 18.98
CA LEU A 199 11.60 2.43 20.21
C LEU A 199 11.99 3.91 20.26
N ARG A 200 12.45 4.48 19.14
CA ARG A 200 12.78 5.91 19.05
C ARG A 200 11.57 6.81 19.33
N GLN A 201 10.37 6.46 18.86
CA GLN A 201 9.14 7.19 19.19
C GLN A 201 8.82 7.16 20.70
N LEU A 202 9.30 6.16 21.41
CA LEU A 202 9.15 6.01 22.86
C LEU A 202 10.32 6.62 23.66
N GLY A 203 11.26 7.31 22.99
CA GLY A 203 12.45 7.86 23.63
C GLY A 203 13.46 6.78 24.05
N GLN A 204 13.37 5.58 23.46
CA GLN A 204 14.25 4.46 23.76
C GLN A 204 15.26 4.20 22.64
N THR A 205 16.34 3.52 22.96
CA THR A 205 17.32 3.04 22.00
C THR A 205 17.06 1.57 21.62
N PRO A 206 17.54 1.09 20.46
CA PRO A 206 17.45 -0.33 20.10
C PRO A 206 18.06 -1.27 21.16
N ALA A 207 19.05 -0.80 21.93
CA ALA A 207 19.68 -1.56 23.01
C ALA A 207 18.75 -1.86 24.20
N ALA A 208 17.54 -1.31 24.24
CA ALA A 208 16.55 -1.63 25.28
C ALA A 208 15.97 -3.05 25.14
N VAL A 209 16.06 -3.63 23.95
CA VAL A 209 15.50 -4.95 23.62
C VAL A 209 16.49 -5.79 22.81
N ARG A 210 16.32 -7.11 22.84
CA ARG A 210 17.05 -8.06 22.00
C ARG A 210 16.10 -9.03 21.33
N PRO A 211 16.37 -9.47 20.07
CA PRO A 211 15.61 -10.56 19.44
C PRO A 211 15.92 -11.88 20.18
N VAL A 212 14.90 -12.69 20.40
CA VAL A 212 15.03 -13.97 21.13
C VAL A 212 14.50 -15.18 20.36
N LEU A 213 13.59 -14.95 19.40
CA LEU A 213 13.05 -16.02 18.56
C LEU A 213 12.54 -15.43 17.24
N GLU A 214 12.99 -15.96 16.12
CA GLU A 214 12.43 -15.67 14.81
C GLU A 214 11.21 -16.57 14.56
N LEU A 215 10.07 -15.96 14.18
CA LEU A 215 8.83 -16.67 13.89
C LEU A 215 8.59 -16.82 12.39
N ALA A 216 8.99 -15.84 11.58
CA ALA A 216 8.83 -15.87 10.13
C ALA A 216 9.75 -14.86 9.44
N HIS A 217 10.10 -15.16 8.19
CA HIS A 217 10.70 -14.24 7.23
C HIS A 217 9.65 -13.89 6.18
N LEU A 218 9.32 -12.63 6.03
CA LEU A 218 8.24 -12.14 5.18
C LEU A 218 8.77 -11.19 4.11
N ARG A 219 8.13 -11.21 2.95
CA ARG A 219 8.26 -10.20 1.91
C ARG A 219 7.07 -9.26 1.93
N LEU A 220 7.33 -7.99 1.64
CA LEU A 220 6.33 -6.93 1.59
C LEU A 220 6.07 -6.53 0.15
N TYR A 221 4.83 -6.20 -0.15
CA TYR A 221 4.33 -5.96 -1.49
C TYR A 221 3.45 -4.70 -1.53
N LEU A 222 3.16 -4.27 -2.75
CA LEU A 222 2.07 -3.38 -3.10
C LEU A 222 0.83 -4.25 -3.32
N ALA A 223 -0.21 -4.09 -2.49
CA ALA A 223 -1.45 -4.87 -2.57
C ALA A 223 -2.56 -4.01 -3.20
N PHE A 224 -3.05 -4.43 -4.35
CA PHE A 224 -4.14 -3.77 -5.07
C PHE A 224 -5.46 -4.47 -4.74
N SER A 225 -6.44 -3.69 -4.32
CA SER A 225 -7.77 -4.19 -3.94
C SER A 225 -8.51 -4.85 -5.11
N GLY A 226 -9.46 -5.71 -4.79
CA GLY A 226 -10.40 -6.27 -5.76
C GLY A 226 -11.12 -5.18 -6.55
N GLY A 227 -11.28 -5.38 -7.89
CA GLY A 227 -11.87 -4.39 -8.79
C GLY A 227 -10.90 -3.30 -9.28
N THR A 228 -9.62 -3.33 -8.89
CA THR A 228 -8.58 -2.54 -9.58
C THR A 228 -8.35 -3.13 -10.98
N ALA A 229 -8.36 -2.28 -12.01
CA ALA A 229 -8.15 -2.72 -13.39
C ALA A 229 -6.77 -3.39 -13.55
N PRO A 230 -6.67 -4.57 -14.22
CA PRO A 230 -5.41 -5.28 -14.41
C PRO A 230 -4.34 -4.42 -15.07
N GLU A 231 -4.72 -3.57 -16.04
CA GLU A 231 -3.80 -2.68 -16.75
C GLU A 231 -3.13 -1.69 -15.79
N ARG A 232 -3.84 -1.27 -14.73
CA ARG A 232 -3.31 -0.41 -13.69
C ARG A 232 -2.28 -1.14 -12.82
N VAL A 233 -2.57 -2.37 -12.42
CA VAL A 233 -1.63 -3.23 -11.67
C VAL A 233 -0.36 -3.47 -12.50
N GLU A 234 -0.52 -3.78 -13.79
CA GLU A 234 0.57 -3.96 -14.75
C GLU A 234 1.41 -2.69 -14.93
N ALA A 235 0.79 -1.51 -14.97
CA ALA A 235 1.51 -0.24 -15.09
C ALA A 235 2.44 -0.02 -13.87
N TRP A 236 1.96 -0.29 -12.67
CA TRP A 236 2.77 -0.21 -11.45
C TRP A 236 3.88 -1.26 -11.41
N HIS A 237 3.62 -2.47 -11.90
CA HIS A 237 4.64 -3.50 -12.04
C HIS A 237 5.76 -3.07 -13.01
N LYS A 238 5.39 -2.56 -14.20
CA LYS A 238 6.36 -2.05 -15.19
C LYS A 238 7.20 -0.90 -14.62
N ALA A 239 6.57 0.01 -13.87
CA ALA A 239 7.28 1.10 -13.20
C ALA A 239 8.28 0.55 -12.15
N LEU A 240 7.89 -0.44 -11.34
CA LEU A 240 8.80 -1.06 -10.36
C LEU A 240 9.99 -1.76 -11.04
N LEU A 241 9.75 -2.49 -12.12
CA LEU A 241 10.82 -3.10 -12.93
C LEU A 241 11.76 -2.05 -13.52
N ALA A 242 11.23 -0.89 -13.97
CA ALA A 242 12.05 0.21 -14.46
C ALA A 242 12.96 0.78 -13.37
N LEU A 243 12.44 1.02 -12.15
CA LEU A 243 13.26 1.47 -11.01
C LEU A 243 14.34 0.45 -10.63
N GLN A 244 14.02 -0.86 -10.66
CA GLN A 244 15.02 -1.91 -10.42
C GLN A 244 16.10 -1.92 -11.50
N LYS A 245 15.74 -1.74 -12.76
CA LYS A 245 16.67 -1.72 -13.90
C LYS A 245 17.60 -0.49 -13.88
N THR A 246 17.10 0.67 -13.46
CA THR A 246 17.90 1.92 -13.38
C THR A 246 18.77 1.99 -12.12
N GLY A 247 18.57 1.10 -11.14
CA GLY A 247 19.24 1.13 -9.84
C GLY A 247 18.63 2.13 -8.85
N GLU A 248 17.56 2.83 -9.21
CA GLU A 248 16.87 3.76 -8.31
C GLU A 248 16.21 3.03 -7.12
N PHE A 249 15.70 1.82 -7.36
CA PHE A 249 15.17 0.98 -6.32
C PHE A 249 16.23 0.64 -5.27
N ASP A 250 17.42 0.21 -5.72
CA ASP A 250 18.54 -0.17 -4.83
C ASP A 250 19.05 1.04 -4.06
N ALA A 251 19.16 2.19 -4.72
CA ALA A 251 19.56 3.45 -4.08
C ALA A 251 18.58 3.89 -2.99
N LEU A 252 17.25 3.76 -3.23
CA LEU A 252 16.23 4.00 -2.23
C LEU A 252 16.35 3.02 -1.06
N TYR A 253 16.48 1.73 -1.34
CA TYR A 253 16.61 0.70 -0.31
C TYR A 253 17.83 0.95 0.57
N GLN A 254 19.00 1.18 -0.03
CA GLN A 254 20.24 1.47 0.69
C GLN A 254 20.15 2.74 1.54
N LYS A 255 19.52 3.80 1.01
CA LYS A 255 19.30 5.06 1.76
C LYS A 255 18.53 4.82 3.07
N TRP A 256 17.53 3.93 3.06
CA TRP A 256 16.65 3.72 4.20
C TRP A 256 17.10 2.62 5.16
N PHE A 257 17.72 1.57 4.64
CA PHE A 257 18.10 0.38 5.41
C PHE A 257 19.62 0.21 5.60
N GLY A 258 20.43 0.97 4.88
CA GLY A 258 21.90 0.88 4.95
C GLY A 258 22.48 -0.38 4.34
N ALA A 259 21.68 -1.13 3.55
CA ALA A 259 22.06 -2.39 2.91
C ALA A 259 21.47 -2.44 1.50
N GLU A 260 22.07 -3.24 0.63
CA GLU A 260 21.50 -3.57 -0.66
C GLU A 260 20.33 -4.56 -0.51
N PRO A 261 19.29 -4.45 -1.35
CA PRO A 261 18.19 -5.41 -1.31
C PRO A 261 18.65 -6.79 -1.79
N SER A 262 18.26 -7.84 -1.06
CA SER A 262 18.42 -9.25 -1.50
C SER A 262 17.18 -9.75 -2.25
N LEU A 263 16.37 -8.85 -2.74
CA LEU A 263 15.05 -9.12 -3.31
C LEU A 263 15.17 -9.70 -4.73
N ARG A 264 14.24 -10.61 -5.05
CA ARG A 264 14.05 -11.06 -6.43
C ARG A 264 13.51 -9.91 -7.29
N GLN A 265 13.64 -10.05 -8.60
CA GLN A 265 12.95 -9.20 -9.56
C GLN A 265 11.44 -9.15 -9.24
N ALA A 266 10.84 -7.98 -9.34
CA ALA A 266 9.43 -7.80 -9.07
C ALA A 266 8.56 -8.61 -10.03
N GLU A 267 7.47 -9.16 -9.51
CA GLU A 267 6.47 -9.94 -10.22
C GLU A 267 5.06 -9.47 -9.85
N VAL A 268 4.08 -9.84 -10.68
CA VAL A 268 2.67 -9.73 -10.32
C VAL A 268 2.18 -11.07 -9.82
N LEU A 269 1.59 -11.08 -8.63
CA LEU A 269 0.90 -12.23 -8.09
C LEU A 269 -0.60 -11.91 -8.08
N TRP A 270 -1.29 -12.37 -9.12
CA TRP A 270 -2.73 -12.18 -9.25
C TRP A 270 -3.47 -12.95 -8.15
N ARG A 271 -4.54 -12.37 -7.60
CA ARG A 271 -5.39 -13.04 -6.61
C ARG A 271 -5.90 -14.37 -7.16
N VAL A 272 -6.03 -15.35 -6.28
CA VAL A 272 -6.59 -16.66 -6.62
C VAL A 272 -8.11 -16.55 -6.60
N GLN A 273 -8.76 -16.89 -7.71
CA GLN A 273 -10.22 -16.97 -7.81
C GLN A 273 -10.73 -18.26 -7.19
#